data_7c28c21ac01b763041677e9b915fb99d
#
_entry.id   7c28c21ac01b763041677e9b915fb99d
#
_cell.length_a   1.000
_cell.length_b   1.000
_cell.length_c   1.000
_cell.angle_alpha   90.00
_cell.angle_beta   90.00
_cell.angle_gamma   90.00
#
_symmetry.space_group_name_H-M   'P 1'
#
loop_
_entity.id
_entity.type
_entity.pdbx_description
1 polymer ?
#
loop_
_entity_poly.entity_id
_entity_poly.type
_entity_poly.pdbx_seq_one_letter_code
_entity_poly.pdbx_strand_id
1 'polypeptide(L)'
;MEPHDVGEGREGRGGDAAQEPPEITRSEPEGVAQCFDSCASARGRRARPGSVRGLSRTLLDLLGRQRIAGRTVLEVGCGLGGLTLASASRGAERATGVDLSPVAIREASRLAAEAGLADRVTFAVGDGSRMDLAPHDVVVLDKVICCYPDVDALLDNSLRAARLAYGFVVPFSSGWRGVLARAGIAGENGLRRMRKQPFRAFVHDIDRIEARIAEAGLKRVATAGRFVWYLAVYTRHA
;
A
#
# COMPACT_ATOMS: atom_id res chain seq x y z
N MET A 1 -61.57 36.98 40.02
CA MET A 1 -61.94 35.60 40.39
C MET A 1 -61.10 34.67 39.65
N GLU A 2 -60.30 34.00 40.39
CA GLU A 2 -59.07 33.27 40.12
C GLU A 2 -59.22 32.04 39.27
N PRO A 3 -58.07 31.40 39.08
CA PRO A 3 -57.56 30.86 37.83
C PRO A 3 -57.57 29.31 37.82
N HIS A 4 -57.44 28.73 36.70
CA HIS A 4 -57.23 27.27 36.55
C HIS A 4 -55.85 26.95 36.03
N ASP A 5 -55.22 26.18 36.85
CA ASP A 5 -54.04 25.39 36.78
C ASP A 5 -53.92 24.63 35.47
N VAL A 6 -52.75 24.67 34.88
CA VAL A 6 -52.36 23.96 33.62
C VAL A 6 -51.26 22.95 33.93
N GLY A 7 -51.61 21.71 33.77
CA GLY A 7 -50.79 20.56 34.00
C GLY A 7 -49.54 20.51 33.13
N GLU A 8 -48.45 20.13 33.77
CA GLU A 8 -47.14 19.86 33.20
C GLU A 8 -47.12 18.64 32.26
N GLY A 9 -46.82 18.87 31.01
CA GLY A 9 -46.48 17.84 30.04
C GLY A 9 -45.01 17.44 30.16
N ARG A 10 -44.75 16.21 30.57
CA ARG A 10 -43.42 15.57 30.51
C ARG A 10 -43.06 15.25 29.07
N GLU A 11 -42.15 15.98 28.52
CA GLU A 11 -41.44 15.61 27.29
C GLU A 11 -40.23 14.73 27.65
N GLY A 12 -40.37 13.44 27.42
CA GLY A 12 -39.28 12.49 27.37
C GLY A 12 -38.57 12.57 26.01
N ARG A 13 -37.46 13.25 25.91
CA ARG A 13 -36.54 13.12 24.77
C ARG A 13 -35.45 12.13 25.13
N GLY A 14 -35.64 10.89 24.66
CA GLY A 14 -34.58 9.96 24.50
C GLY A 14 -33.73 10.40 23.30
N GLY A 15 -32.65 11.11 23.56
CA GLY A 15 -31.62 11.35 22.55
C GLY A 15 -30.79 10.08 22.41
N ASP A 16 -30.96 9.37 21.30
CA ASP A 16 -29.98 8.42 20.82
C ASP A 16 -28.68 9.19 20.51
N ALA A 17 -27.78 9.22 21.48
CA ALA A 17 -26.41 9.62 21.23
C ALA A 17 -25.79 8.54 20.33
N ALA A 18 -25.71 8.84 19.04
CA ALA A 18 -24.88 8.09 18.12
C ALA A 18 -23.48 8.02 18.74
N GLN A 19 -23.11 6.85 19.23
CA GLN A 19 -21.74 6.60 19.68
C GLN A 19 -20.83 6.79 18.47
N GLU A 20 -20.06 7.87 18.48
CA GLU A 20 -18.94 8.03 17.56
C GLU A 20 -18.07 6.77 17.64
N PRO A 21 -17.69 6.19 16.50
CA PRO A 21 -16.80 5.05 16.50
C PRO A 21 -15.51 5.44 17.23
N PRO A 22 -14.92 4.53 18.03
CA PRO A 22 -13.73 4.84 18.82
C PRO A 22 -12.67 5.42 17.88
N GLU A 23 -12.18 6.60 18.27
CA GLU A 23 -11.09 7.32 17.61
C GLU A 23 -9.94 6.34 17.37
N ILE A 24 -9.83 5.86 16.13
CA ILE A 24 -8.69 5.06 15.70
C ILE A 24 -7.52 6.04 15.75
N THR A 25 -6.77 5.99 16.84
CA THR A 25 -5.55 6.76 17.02
C THR A 25 -4.75 6.66 15.73
N ARG A 26 -4.68 7.77 14.99
CA ARG A 26 -3.80 7.93 13.83
C ARG A 26 -2.41 7.61 14.35
N SER A 27 -1.90 6.42 14.03
CA SER A 27 -0.53 6.07 14.33
C SER A 27 0.34 7.11 13.65
N GLU A 28 1.09 7.88 14.44
CA GLU A 28 1.94 8.92 13.89
C GLU A 28 2.89 8.30 12.85
N PRO A 29 3.09 8.93 11.68
CA PRO A 29 3.91 8.38 10.60
C PRO A 29 5.31 7.96 11.06
N GLU A 30 5.89 8.68 12.02
CA GLU A 30 7.20 8.39 12.60
C GLU A 30 7.27 7.05 13.35
N GLY A 31 6.26 6.71 14.13
CA GLY A 31 6.21 5.43 14.85
C GLY A 31 6.02 4.24 13.91
N VAL A 32 5.29 4.45 12.81
CA VAL A 32 5.14 3.46 11.74
C VAL A 32 6.47 3.25 11.01
N ALA A 33 7.16 4.32 10.65
CA ALA A 33 8.48 4.29 10.01
C ALA A 33 9.50 3.50 10.86
N GLN A 34 9.56 3.71 12.18
CA GLN A 34 10.45 2.96 13.09
C GLN A 34 10.18 1.45 13.08
N CYS A 35 8.92 1.03 12.95
CA CYS A 35 8.58 -0.38 12.82
C CYS A 35 9.14 -0.99 11.52
N PHE A 36 9.06 -0.25 10.40
CA PHE A 36 9.64 -0.66 9.12
C PHE A 36 11.16 -0.62 9.15
N ASP A 37 11.79 0.35 9.82
CA ASP A 37 13.25 0.42 10.02
C ASP A 37 13.80 -0.83 10.68
N SER A 38 13.13 -1.32 11.72
CA SER A 38 13.51 -2.56 12.40
C SER A 38 13.43 -3.78 11.48
N CYS A 39 12.38 -3.85 10.67
CA CYS A 39 12.20 -4.90 9.66
C CYS A 39 13.26 -4.80 8.54
N ALA A 40 13.56 -3.60 8.07
CA ALA A 40 14.55 -3.35 7.02
C ALA A 40 15.96 -3.73 7.51
N SER A 41 16.35 -3.35 8.71
CA SER A 41 17.64 -3.69 9.32
C SER A 41 17.84 -5.21 9.44
N ALA A 42 16.78 -5.95 9.82
CA ALA A 42 16.86 -7.40 9.96
C ALA A 42 16.97 -8.12 8.61
N ARG A 43 16.31 -7.60 7.57
CA ARG A 43 16.27 -8.18 6.22
C ARG A 43 17.46 -7.75 5.35
N GLY A 44 17.94 -6.51 5.52
CA GLY A 44 19.01 -5.91 4.71
C GLY A 44 20.29 -6.72 4.74
N ARG A 45 20.67 -7.25 5.90
CA ARG A 45 21.86 -8.12 6.05
C ARG A 45 21.85 -9.39 5.18
N ARG A 46 20.69 -9.81 4.67
CA ARG A 46 20.51 -11.01 3.85
C ARG A 46 19.95 -10.70 2.46
N ALA A 47 19.70 -9.43 2.17
CA ALA A 47 19.15 -9.01 0.90
C ALA A 47 20.20 -9.16 -0.22
N ARG A 48 19.72 -9.60 -1.39
CA ARG A 48 20.53 -9.64 -2.62
C ARG A 48 19.93 -8.68 -3.63
N PRO A 49 20.74 -7.93 -4.37
CA PRO A 49 20.25 -6.97 -5.36
C PRO A 49 19.26 -7.63 -6.34
N GLY A 50 18.13 -6.97 -6.57
CA GLY A 50 17.11 -7.41 -7.54
C GLY A 50 16.49 -8.78 -7.29
N SER A 51 16.68 -9.36 -6.10
CA SER A 51 16.12 -10.66 -5.73
C SER A 51 14.62 -10.54 -5.44
N VAL A 52 13.79 -10.77 -6.43
CA VAL A 52 12.32 -10.79 -6.32
C VAL A 52 11.81 -12.22 -6.36
N ARG A 53 10.96 -12.59 -5.40
CA ARG A 53 10.42 -13.96 -5.27
C ARG A 53 8.90 -13.94 -5.06
N GLY A 54 8.28 -15.09 -5.28
CA GLY A 54 6.84 -15.27 -5.01
C GLY A 54 5.98 -14.27 -5.77
N LEU A 55 5.04 -13.64 -5.08
CA LEU A 55 4.06 -12.72 -5.69
C LEU A 55 4.69 -11.49 -6.35
N SER A 56 5.72 -10.92 -5.76
CA SER A 56 6.43 -9.77 -6.34
C SER A 56 7.02 -10.13 -7.71
N ARG A 57 7.55 -11.34 -7.85
CA ARG A 57 7.99 -11.87 -9.15
C ARG A 57 6.83 -12.06 -10.11
N THR A 58 5.73 -12.67 -9.62
CA THR A 58 4.52 -12.84 -10.43
C THR A 58 3.98 -11.50 -10.92
N LEU A 59 3.97 -10.46 -10.07
CA LEU A 59 3.55 -9.11 -10.47
C LEU A 59 4.40 -8.56 -11.61
N LEU A 60 5.73 -8.66 -11.52
CA LEU A 60 6.64 -8.26 -12.58
C LEU A 60 6.45 -9.08 -13.87
N ASP A 61 6.19 -10.38 -13.75
CA ASP A 61 5.98 -11.27 -14.89
C ASP A 61 4.65 -10.95 -15.61
N LEU A 62 3.58 -10.61 -14.86
CA LEU A 62 2.30 -10.18 -15.41
C LEU A 62 2.34 -8.77 -16.02
N LEU A 63 3.13 -7.86 -15.47
CA LEU A 63 3.42 -6.59 -16.14
C LEU A 63 4.09 -6.85 -17.49
N GLY A 64 4.95 -7.88 -17.55
CA GLY A 64 5.62 -8.29 -18.76
C GLY A 64 6.70 -7.31 -19.22
N ARG A 65 7.64 -7.83 -20.00
CA ARG A 65 8.79 -7.05 -20.46
C ARG A 65 8.39 -5.84 -21.31
N GLN A 66 7.35 -5.99 -22.11
CA GLN A 66 6.87 -4.93 -23.03
C GLN A 66 6.35 -3.66 -22.30
N ARG A 67 5.88 -3.80 -21.05
CA ARG A 67 5.40 -2.67 -20.24
C ARG A 67 6.47 -2.10 -19.31
N ILE A 68 7.64 -2.73 -19.22
CA ILE A 68 8.75 -2.33 -18.35
C ILE A 68 9.92 -1.79 -19.17
N ALA A 69 10.31 -2.48 -20.26
CA ALA A 69 11.47 -2.10 -21.06
C ALA A 69 11.27 -0.72 -21.73
N GLY A 70 12.24 0.17 -21.55
CA GLY A 70 12.19 1.55 -22.06
C GLY A 70 11.16 2.44 -21.38
N ARG A 71 10.65 2.04 -20.20
CA ARG A 71 9.62 2.79 -19.46
C ARG A 71 10.13 3.25 -18.10
N THR A 72 9.47 4.29 -17.58
CA THR A 72 9.67 4.73 -16.21
C THR A 72 8.77 3.95 -15.26
N VAL A 73 9.36 3.43 -14.15
CA VAL A 73 8.65 2.61 -13.16
C VAL A 73 8.72 3.27 -11.79
N LEU A 74 7.59 3.40 -11.11
CA LEU A 74 7.49 3.85 -9.72
C LEU A 74 7.01 2.70 -8.85
N GLU A 75 7.74 2.39 -7.79
CA GLU A 75 7.31 1.50 -6.72
C GLU A 75 7.02 2.31 -5.45
N VAL A 76 5.76 2.32 -5.01
CA VAL A 76 5.36 2.95 -3.75
C VAL A 76 5.39 1.88 -2.65
N GLY A 77 6.09 2.17 -1.54
CA GLY A 77 6.37 1.20 -0.48
C GLY A 77 7.45 0.19 -0.90
N CYS A 78 8.55 0.68 -1.46
CA CYS A 78 9.56 -0.17 -2.11
C CYS A 78 10.39 -1.03 -1.14
N GLY A 79 10.37 -0.75 0.16
CA GLY A 79 11.21 -1.44 1.14
C GLY A 79 12.68 -1.42 0.74
N LEU A 80 13.29 -2.60 0.60
CA LEU A 80 14.68 -2.75 0.18
C LEU A 80 14.90 -2.61 -1.34
N GLY A 81 13.92 -2.10 -2.10
CA GLY A 81 14.02 -1.82 -3.52
C GLY A 81 14.07 -3.06 -4.43
N GLY A 82 13.60 -4.21 -3.95
CA GLY A 82 13.73 -5.46 -4.70
C GLY A 82 13.05 -5.41 -6.06
N LEU A 83 11.81 -4.93 -6.13
CA LEU A 83 11.04 -4.83 -7.36
C LEU A 83 11.53 -3.66 -8.23
N THR A 84 11.89 -2.53 -7.62
CA THR A 84 12.51 -1.38 -8.30
C THR A 84 13.78 -1.80 -9.04
N LEU A 85 14.71 -2.48 -8.37
CA LEU A 85 15.96 -3.00 -8.94
C LEU A 85 15.70 -4.05 -10.03
N ALA A 86 14.73 -4.95 -9.80
CA ALA A 86 14.35 -5.95 -10.79
C ALA A 86 13.71 -5.34 -12.04
N SER A 87 12.97 -4.24 -11.91
CA SER A 87 12.43 -3.47 -13.04
C SER A 87 13.54 -2.85 -13.87
N ALA A 88 14.54 -2.23 -13.23
CA ALA A 88 15.73 -1.70 -13.90
C ALA A 88 16.51 -2.81 -14.62
N SER A 89 16.69 -3.98 -13.97
CA SER A 89 17.35 -5.14 -14.59
C SER A 89 16.56 -5.70 -15.78
N ARG A 90 15.24 -5.52 -15.83
CA ARG A 90 14.38 -5.93 -16.95
C ARG A 90 14.31 -4.89 -18.07
N GLY A 91 15.10 -3.83 -17.99
CA GLY A 91 15.23 -2.83 -19.03
C GLY A 91 14.36 -1.59 -18.84
N ALA A 92 13.81 -1.33 -17.64
CA ALA A 92 13.21 -0.03 -17.37
C ALA A 92 14.21 1.08 -17.66
N GLU A 93 13.78 2.17 -18.26
CA GLU A 93 14.63 3.35 -18.53
C GLU A 93 15.11 3.94 -17.21
N ARG A 94 14.16 4.19 -16.31
CA ARG A 94 14.39 4.63 -14.93
C ARG A 94 13.42 3.91 -14.00
N ALA A 95 13.86 3.61 -12.79
CA ALA A 95 13.00 3.08 -11.76
C ALA A 95 13.15 3.89 -10.47
N THR A 96 12.03 4.30 -9.88
CA THR A 96 11.96 5.08 -8.64
C THR A 96 11.30 4.24 -7.56
N GLY A 97 11.89 4.20 -6.39
CA GLY A 97 11.31 3.58 -5.20
C GLY A 97 11.06 4.61 -4.09
N VAL A 98 9.89 4.58 -3.49
CA VAL A 98 9.53 5.43 -2.35
C VAL A 98 9.16 4.57 -1.16
N ASP A 99 9.65 4.90 0.03
CA ASP A 99 9.30 4.20 1.29
C ASP A 99 9.34 5.15 2.49
N LEU A 100 8.54 4.88 3.50
CA LEU A 100 8.53 5.63 4.76
C LEU A 100 9.82 5.45 5.58
N SER A 101 10.51 4.31 5.40
CA SER A 101 11.68 3.93 6.19
C SER A 101 12.98 4.50 5.63
N PRO A 102 13.64 5.45 6.32
CA PRO A 102 14.96 5.91 5.92
C PRO A 102 16.01 4.78 5.90
N VAL A 103 15.84 3.79 6.78
CA VAL A 103 16.73 2.61 6.82
C VAL A 103 16.56 1.75 5.58
N ALA A 104 15.30 1.51 5.17
CA ALA A 104 15.01 0.76 3.96
C ALA A 104 15.59 1.45 2.71
N ILE A 105 15.43 2.76 2.59
CA ILE A 105 15.96 3.55 1.48
C ILE A 105 17.48 3.55 1.43
N ARG A 106 18.17 3.70 2.56
CA ARG A 106 19.65 3.59 2.59
C ARG A 106 20.12 2.23 2.11
N GLU A 107 19.43 1.16 2.56
CA GLU A 107 19.78 -0.20 2.18
C GLU A 107 19.47 -0.48 0.71
N ALA A 108 18.33 0.01 0.19
CA ALA A 108 17.97 -0.08 -1.22
C ALA A 108 19.01 0.63 -2.11
N SER A 109 19.47 1.83 -1.72
CA SER A 109 20.52 2.56 -2.43
C SER A 109 21.86 1.81 -2.42
N ARG A 110 22.23 1.20 -1.30
CA ARG A 110 23.42 0.34 -1.22
C ARG A 110 23.32 -0.85 -2.17
N LEU A 111 22.17 -1.54 -2.19
CA LEU A 111 21.91 -2.67 -3.08
C LEU A 111 21.91 -2.26 -4.56
N ALA A 112 21.46 -1.04 -4.88
CA ALA A 112 21.53 -0.46 -6.22
C ALA A 112 22.98 -0.28 -6.69
N ALA A 113 23.82 0.28 -5.83
CA ALA A 113 25.24 0.47 -6.11
C ALA A 113 25.95 -0.88 -6.32
N GLU A 114 25.69 -1.86 -5.47
CA GLU A 114 26.25 -3.23 -5.60
C GLU A 114 25.80 -3.94 -6.89
N ALA A 115 24.59 -3.62 -7.37
CA ALA A 115 24.07 -4.17 -8.64
C ALA A 115 24.57 -3.42 -9.88
N GLY A 116 25.30 -2.31 -9.73
CA GLY A 116 25.68 -1.44 -10.86
C GLY A 116 24.48 -0.74 -11.51
N LEU A 117 23.43 -0.45 -10.73
CA LEU A 117 22.19 0.15 -11.22
C LEU A 117 21.95 1.57 -10.69
N ALA A 118 22.91 2.16 -9.96
CA ALA A 118 22.75 3.46 -9.30
C ALA A 118 22.35 4.59 -10.26
N ASP A 119 22.81 4.55 -11.51
CA ASP A 119 22.48 5.58 -12.52
C ASP A 119 21.06 5.45 -13.08
N ARG A 120 20.39 4.32 -12.86
CA ARG A 120 19.07 4.00 -13.41
C ARG A 120 17.98 3.89 -12.36
N VAL A 121 18.34 3.89 -11.09
CA VAL A 121 17.36 3.83 -9.99
C VAL A 121 17.53 5.01 -9.04
N THR A 122 16.40 5.47 -8.52
CA THR A 122 16.35 6.53 -7.51
C THR A 122 15.49 6.06 -6.35
N PHE A 123 15.93 6.36 -5.13
CA PHE A 123 15.16 6.05 -3.94
C PHE A 123 14.91 7.32 -3.13
N ALA A 124 13.69 7.47 -2.59
CA ALA A 124 13.29 8.61 -1.80
C ALA A 124 12.54 8.18 -0.54
N VAL A 125 12.84 8.85 0.57
CA VAL A 125 12.06 8.70 1.80
C VAL A 125 10.81 9.56 1.69
N GLY A 126 9.63 8.96 1.90
CA GLY A 126 8.39 9.71 1.88
C GLY A 126 7.15 8.84 2.08
N ASP A 127 6.07 9.53 2.44
CA ASP A 127 4.74 8.93 2.54
C ASP A 127 4.07 8.92 1.16
N GLY A 128 3.90 7.75 0.58
CA GLY A 128 3.29 7.56 -0.74
C GLY A 128 1.86 8.09 -0.87
N SER A 129 1.16 8.31 0.25
CA SER A 129 -0.19 8.91 0.25
C SER A 129 -0.19 10.44 0.21
N ARG A 130 0.95 11.08 0.52
CA ARG A 130 1.04 12.55 0.74
C ARG A 130 2.09 13.25 -0.10
N MET A 131 3.21 12.58 -0.38
CA MET A 131 4.28 13.21 -1.15
C MET A 131 3.87 13.44 -2.60
N ASP A 132 4.46 14.43 -3.25
CA ASP A 132 4.28 14.64 -4.69
C ASP A 132 4.98 13.52 -5.46
N LEU A 133 4.18 12.64 -6.06
CA LEU A 133 4.66 11.54 -6.89
C LEU A 133 4.71 11.98 -8.36
N ALA A 134 5.92 12.14 -8.88
CA ALA A 134 6.10 12.44 -10.30
C ALA A 134 5.44 11.36 -11.18
N PRO A 135 4.87 11.75 -12.34
CA PRO A 135 4.25 10.79 -13.25
C PRO A 135 5.25 9.78 -13.83
N HIS A 136 4.89 8.50 -13.79
CA HIS A 136 5.64 7.37 -14.36
C HIS A 136 4.75 6.54 -15.28
N ASP A 137 5.37 5.82 -16.21
CA ASP A 137 4.62 4.93 -17.12
C ASP A 137 3.95 3.79 -16.39
N VAL A 138 4.66 3.21 -15.42
CA VAL A 138 4.18 2.08 -14.61
C VAL A 138 4.27 2.42 -13.13
N VAL A 139 3.18 2.22 -12.40
CA VAL A 139 3.15 2.36 -10.94
C VAL A 139 2.81 1.02 -10.28
N VAL A 140 3.53 0.69 -9.22
CA VAL A 140 3.41 -0.60 -8.53
C VAL A 140 3.33 -0.41 -7.02
N LEU A 141 2.39 -1.15 -6.39
CA LEU A 141 2.19 -1.21 -4.95
C LEU A 141 2.24 -2.68 -4.48
N ASP A 142 3.44 -3.17 -4.14
CA ASP A 142 3.62 -4.57 -3.70
C ASP A 142 3.45 -4.72 -2.19
N LYS A 143 2.27 -5.14 -1.75
CA LYS A 143 1.94 -5.36 -0.33
C LYS A 143 2.03 -4.11 0.55
N VAL A 144 1.78 -2.95 -0.01
CA VAL A 144 1.80 -1.68 0.71
C VAL A 144 0.40 -1.15 1.04
N ILE A 145 -0.59 -1.39 0.19
CA ILE A 145 -1.97 -0.92 0.41
C ILE A 145 -2.50 -1.36 1.78
N CYS A 146 -2.23 -2.60 2.17
CA CYS A 146 -2.62 -3.14 3.47
C CYS A 146 -1.89 -2.50 4.68
N CYS A 147 -0.95 -1.60 4.45
CA CYS A 147 -0.21 -0.88 5.49
C CYS A 147 -0.79 0.50 5.79
N TYR A 148 -1.71 0.99 4.95
CA TYR A 148 -2.31 2.32 5.09
C TYR A 148 -3.74 2.23 5.64
N PRO A 149 -4.07 2.98 6.70
CA PRO A 149 -5.45 3.09 7.18
C PRO A 149 -6.33 3.85 6.19
N ASP A 150 -5.82 4.92 5.59
CA ASP A 150 -6.46 5.71 4.54
C ASP A 150 -5.98 5.21 3.17
N VAL A 151 -6.68 4.20 2.67
CA VAL A 151 -6.36 3.61 1.36
C VAL A 151 -6.69 4.55 0.20
N ASP A 152 -7.69 5.40 0.35
CA ASP A 152 -8.13 6.30 -0.73
C ASP A 152 -7.06 7.34 -1.04
N ALA A 153 -6.47 7.97 -0.02
CA ALA A 153 -5.39 8.94 -0.21
C ALA A 153 -4.18 8.30 -0.93
N LEU A 154 -3.83 7.06 -0.58
CA LEU A 154 -2.75 6.33 -1.25
C LEU A 154 -3.09 6.01 -2.70
N LEU A 155 -4.33 5.52 -2.97
CA LEU A 155 -4.78 5.20 -4.33
C LEU A 155 -4.84 6.46 -5.19
N ASP A 156 -5.46 7.53 -4.70
CA ASP A 156 -5.58 8.79 -5.44
C ASP A 156 -4.22 9.35 -5.84
N ASN A 157 -3.27 9.32 -4.92
CA ASN A 157 -1.92 9.83 -5.19
C ASN A 157 -1.17 8.94 -6.19
N SER A 158 -1.17 7.63 -5.98
CA SER A 158 -0.45 6.69 -6.84
C SER A 158 -1.10 6.54 -8.23
N LEU A 159 -2.43 6.62 -8.34
CA LEU A 159 -3.15 6.58 -9.62
C LEU A 159 -2.90 7.83 -10.47
N ARG A 160 -2.80 9.03 -9.85
CA ARG A 160 -2.40 10.25 -10.57
C ARG A 160 -1.01 10.12 -11.20
N ALA A 161 -0.11 9.41 -10.53
CA ALA A 161 1.24 9.17 -11.03
C ALA A 161 1.29 8.11 -12.16
N ALA A 162 0.26 7.29 -12.35
CA ALA A 162 0.25 6.19 -13.31
C ALA A 162 -0.20 6.65 -14.71
N ARG A 163 0.69 6.58 -15.70
CA ARG A 163 0.39 6.94 -17.09
C ARG A 163 -0.17 5.78 -17.91
N LEU A 164 0.46 4.63 -17.88
CA LEU A 164 0.16 3.50 -18.77
C LEU A 164 -0.31 2.24 -18.04
N ALA A 165 0.34 1.88 -16.94
CA ALA A 165 0.03 0.66 -16.23
C ALA A 165 0.09 0.83 -14.71
N TYR A 166 -0.72 0.03 -14.02
CA TYR A 166 -0.80 0.00 -12.57
C TYR A 166 -0.86 -1.45 -12.09
N GLY A 167 -0.09 -1.79 -11.07
CA GLY A 167 -0.09 -3.13 -10.50
C GLY A 167 -0.06 -3.12 -8.99
N PHE A 168 -0.82 -4.02 -8.35
CA PHE A 168 -0.82 -4.10 -6.89
C PHE A 168 -0.92 -5.52 -6.35
N VAL A 169 -0.51 -5.69 -5.09
CA VAL A 169 -0.68 -6.91 -4.30
C VAL A 169 -1.33 -6.56 -2.98
N VAL A 170 -2.45 -7.20 -2.65
CA VAL A 170 -3.21 -7.01 -1.39
C VAL A 170 -3.68 -8.34 -0.82
N PRO A 171 -4.03 -8.43 0.46
CA PRO A 171 -4.75 -9.58 0.98
C PRO A 171 -6.14 -9.71 0.33
N PHE A 172 -6.63 -10.95 0.11
CA PHE A 172 -8.02 -11.16 -0.32
C PHE A 172 -8.99 -10.54 0.67
N SER A 173 -10.03 -9.87 0.18
CA SER A 173 -11.07 -9.25 1.01
C SER A 173 -12.35 -10.08 1.13
N SER A 174 -12.57 -11.07 0.27
CA SER A 174 -13.80 -11.86 0.20
C SER A 174 -13.54 -13.37 0.13
N GLY A 175 -14.60 -14.15 0.27
CA GLY A 175 -14.54 -15.60 0.28
C GLY A 175 -13.73 -16.18 1.46
N TRP A 176 -13.47 -17.49 1.45
CA TRP A 176 -12.71 -18.17 2.51
C TRP A 176 -11.28 -17.63 2.67
N ARG A 177 -10.64 -17.18 1.57
CA ARG A 177 -9.32 -16.57 1.59
C ARG A 177 -9.34 -15.23 2.32
N GLY A 178 -10.39 -14.42 2.13
CA GLY A 178 -10.58 -13.16 2.85
C GLY A 178 -10.83 -13.38 4.34
N VAL A 179 -11.53 -14.43 4.72
CA VAL A 179 -11.70 -14.81 6.13
C VAL A 179 -10.35 -15.16 6.75
N LEU A 180 -9.54 -16.00 6.08
CA LEU A 180 -8.20 -16.35 6.55
C LEU A 180 -7.27 -15.13 6.62
N ALA A 181 -7.33 -14.23 5.63
CA ALA A 181 -6.55 -13.00 5.63
C ALA A 181 -6.90 -12.11 6.83
N ARG A 182 -8.20 -11.89 7.08
CA ARG A 182 -8.65 -11.10 8.24
C ARG A 182 -8.25 -11.74 9.56
N ALA A 183 -8.43 -13.05 9.72
CA ALA A 183 -8.04 -13.76 10.93
C ALA A 183 -6.52 -13.65 11.19
N GLY A 184 -5.69 -13.86 10.16
CA GLY A 184 -4.24 -13.73 10.25
C GLY A 184 -3.80 -12.31 10.62
N ILE A 185 -4.36 -11.30 9.94
CA ILE A 185 -4.06 -9.89 10.22
C ILE A 185 -4.56 -9.47 11.61
N ALA A 186 -5.73 -9.93 12.04
CA ALA A 186 -6.23 -9.65 13.39
C ALA A 186 -5.30 -10.22 14.46
N GLY A 187 -4.84 -11.47 14.29
CA GLY A 187 -3.86 -12.11 15.17
C GLY A 187 -2.52 -11.36 15.21
N GLU A 188 -2.00 -10.98 14.05
CA GLU A 188 -0.77 -10.19 13.95
C GLU A 188 -0.93 -8.81 14.61
N ASN A 189 -2.01 -8.11 14.37
CA ASN A 189 -2.31 -6.82 14.98
C ASN A 189 -2.48 -6.95 16.52
N GLY A 190 -3.08 -8.05 17.01
CA GLY A 190 -3.19 -8.35 18.43
C GLY A 190 -1.80 -8.52 19.08
N LEU A 191 -0.92 -9.29 18.44
CA LEU A 191 0.45 -9.47 18.91
C LEU A 191 1.25 -8.14 18.88
N ARG A 192 1.09 -7.33 17.83
CA ARG A 192 1.70 -6.00 17.73
C ARG A 192 1.20 -5.06 18.83
N ARG A 193 -0.12 -5.13 19.16
CA ARG A 193 -0.69 -4.35 20.27
C ARG A 193 -0.06 -4.73 21.61
N MET A 194 0.08 -6.03 21.88
CA MET A 194 0.75 -6.53 23.11
C MET A 194 2.21 -6.05 23.19
N ARG A 195 2.89 -5.96 22.05
CA ARG A 195 4.27 -5.45 21.95
C ARG A 195 4.38 -3.93 21.87
N LYS A 196 3.27 -3.21 22.04
CA LYS A 196 3.18 -1.73 21.93
C LYS A 196 3.74 -1.18 20.61
N GLN A 197 3.68 -1.97 19.54
CA GLN A 197 4.09 -1.51 18.20
C GLN A 197 2.97 -0.65 17.59
N PRO A 198 3.28 0.51 16.99
CA PRO A 198 2.28 1.43 16.43
C PRO A 198 1.67 0.94 15.12
N PHE A 199 2.39 0.15 14.33
CA PHE A 199 1.94 -0.31 13.02
C PHE A 199 0.77 -1.30 13.12
N ARG A 200 -0.20 -1.13 12.22
CA ARG A 200 -1.31 -2.06 12.00
C ARG A 200 -1.43 -2.39 10.52
N ALA A 201 -1.82 -3.63 10.22
CA ALA A 201 -2.17 -4.04 8.87
C ALA A 201 -3.69 -4.10 8.71
N PHE A 202 -4.16 -3.92 7.47
CA PHE A 202 -5.57 -3.82 7.10
C PHE A 202 -5.91 -4.78 5.97
N VAL A 203 -7.18 -5.20 5.91
CA VAL A 203 -7.76 -5.87 4.74
C VAL A 203 -8.77 -4.92 4.14
N HIS A 204 -8.40 -4.29 3.04
CA HIS A 204 -9.26 -3.38 2.30
C HIS A 204 -10.14 -4.15 1.32
N ASP A 205 -11.28 -3.59 0.98
CA ASP A 205 -12.18 -4.16 -0.02
C ASP A 205 -11.55 -4.05 -1.42
N ILE A 206 -11.32 -5.20 -2.06
CA ILE A 206 -10.74 -5.29 -3.40
C ILE A 206 -11.66 -4.65 -4.43
N ASP A 207 -12.97 -4.84 -4.33
CA ASP A 207 -13.92 -4.30 -5.30
C ASP A 207 -13.90 -2.77 -5.28
N ARG A 208 -13.75 -2.16 -4.09
CA ARG A 208 -13.55 -0.70 -3.95
C ARG A 208 -12.23 -0.23 -4.58
N ILE A 209 -11.14 -0.95 -4.35
CA ILE A 209 -9.84 -0.63 -4.96
C ILE A 209 -9.93 -0.70 -6.48
N GLU A 210 -10.53 -1.78 -7.01
CA GLU A 210 -10.70 -1.98 -8.45
C GLU A 210 -11.61 -0.93 -9.09
N ALA A 211 -12.69 -0.52 -8.41
CA ALA A 211 -13.57 0.56 -8.85
C ALA A 211 -12.80 1.88 -9.00
N ARG A 212 -11.98 2.26 -8.01
CA ARG A 212 -11.14 3.47 -8.07
C ARG A 212 -10.14 3.44 -9.22
N ILE A 213 -9.54 2.27 -9.48
CA ILE A 213 -8.61 2.09 -10.60
C ILE A 213 -9.33 2.23 -11.95
N ALA A 214 -10.55 1.69 -12.04
CA ALA A 214 -11.38 1.81 -13.24
C ALA A 214 -11.83 3.25 -13.49
N GLU A 215 -12.24 3.99 -12.45
CA GLU A 215 -12.55 5.42 -12.49
C GLU A 215 -11.37 6.26 -13.00
N ALA A 216 -10.14 5.87 -12.66
CA ALA A 216 -8.92 6.47 -13.19
C ALA A 216 -8.64 6.10 -14.67
N GLY A 217 -9.51 5.36 -15.34
CA GLY A 217 -9.42 5.00 -16.76
C GLY A 217 -8.47 3.84 -17.06
N LEU A 218 -8.17 2.99 -16.08
CA LEU A 218 -7.35 1.80 -16.26
C LEU A 218 -8.24 0.55 -16.30
N LYS A 219 -7.95 -0.38 -17.22
CA LYS A 219 -8.67 -1.64 -17.39
C LYS A 219 -7.81 -2.82 -16.92
N ARG A 220 -8.43 -3.74 -16.21
CA ARG A 220 -7.76 -4.95 -15.72
C ARG A 220 -7.37 -5.86 -16.87
N VAL A 221 -6.08 -6.23 -16.92
CA VAL A 221 -5.53 -7.11 -17.97
C VAL A 221 -5.04 -8.44 -17.44
N ALA A 222 -4.71 -8.53 -16.16
CA ALA A 222 -4.26 -9.77 -15.54
C ALA A 222 -4.56 -9.81 -14.05
N THR A 223 -4.79 -11.01 -13.53
CA THR A 223 -4.90 -11.27 -12.08
C THR A 223 -4.18 -12.55 -11.73
N ALA A 224 -3.74 -12.65 -10.51
CA ALA A 224 -3.25 -13.88 -9.90
C ALA A 224 -3.55 -13.88 -8.40
N GLY A 225 -3.50 -15.05 -7.80
CA GLY A 225 -3.68 -15.17 -6.36
C GLY A 225 -2.87 -16.33 -5.81
N ARG A 226 -2.27 -16.10 -4.64
CA ARG A 226 -1.53 -17.15 -3.94
C ARG A 226 -1.85 -17.09 -2.46
N PHE A 227 -2.37 -18.21 -1.93
CA PHE A 227 -2.80 -18.33 -0.54
C PHE A 227 -3.79 -17.20 -0.18
N VAL A 228 -3.44 -16.28 0.72
CA VAL A 228 -4.31 -15.15 1.16
C VAL A 228 -4.08 -13.87 0.38
N TRP A 229 -3.27 -13.89 -0.68
CA TRP A 229 -2.89 -12.70 -1.43
C TRP A 229 -3.54 -12.67 -2.82
N TYR A 230 -4.06 -11.52 -3.18
CA TYR A 230 -4.58 -11.15 -4.49
C TYR A 230 -3.62 -10.18 -5.17
N LEU A 231 -3.52 -10.31 -6.48
CA LEU A 231 -2.67 -9.49 -7.33
C LEU A 231 -3.43 -9.15 -8.61
N ALA A 232 -3.35 -7.91 -9.06
CA ALA A 232 -3.92 -7.47 -10.33
C ALA A 232 -3.02 -6.47 -11.05
N VAL A 233 -3.12 -6.48 -12.38
CA VAL A 233 -2.44 -5.55 -13.30
C VAL A 233 -3.48 -4.91 -14.19
N TYR A 234 -3.35 -3.59 -14.36
CA TYR A 234 -4.23 -2.74 -15.14
C TYR A 234 -3.42 -1.95 -16.15
N THR A 235 -4.04 -1.59 -17.28
CA THR A 235 -3.43 -0.72 -18.29
C THR A 235 -4.45 0.32 -18.78
N ARG A 236 -3.96 1.50 -19.15
CA ARG A 236 -4.72 2.40 -20.02
C ARG A 236 -4.67 1.83 -21.42
N HIS A 237 -5.81 1.85 -22.12
CA HIS A 237 -5.78 1.65 -23.57
C HIS A 237 -5.22 2.91 -24.20
N ALA A 238 -4.28 2.71 -25.12
CA ALA A 238 -3.84 3.76 -26.02
C ALA A 238 -4.97 4.11 -26.98
#